data_6c016cdfce9e71ea6a03e41271c97665
#
_entry.id   6c016cdfce9e71ea6a03e41271c97665
#
_cell.length_a   1.000
_cell.length_b   1.000
_cell.length_c   1.000
_cell.angle_alpha   90.00
_cell.angle_beta   90.00
_cell.angle_gamma   90.00
#
_symmetry.space_group_name_H-M   'P 1'
#
loop_
_entity.id
_entity.type
_entity.pdbx_description
1 polymer ?
#
loop_
_entity_poly.entity_id
_entity_poly.type
_entity_poly.pdbx_seq_one_letter_code
_entity_poly.pdbx_strand_id
1 'polypeptide(L)'
;QVARFSHQQPPQPWLELLNNPPTAAWPAFKLAWLREHHPSQWERIATVLMPKDYVNFRLCGVRATDYSEASCYYLMDSATLQWSPEALRQFGLRADQLPAIHISSEVIGHITPAAASVTGLPPGVPVVAGTADMAATLLGSGVYQAGIASDSTGTSTLLTVVSEHPLLSAGVNNLHLANSAWGGFTLLDAGGDAMRWARSALNAGQLSHQQMLDMA
;
A
#
# COMPACT_ATOMS: atom_id res chain seq x y z
N GLN A 1 -0.20 11.92 14.67
CA GLN A 1 -1.29 12.16 13.72
C GLN A 1 -2.39 11.12 13.90
N VAL A 2 -2.08 9.79 13.84
CA VAL A 2 -3.08 8.71 13.97
C VAL A 2 -3.86 8.81 15.27
N ALA A 3 -3.20 8.86 16.44
CA ALA A 3 -3.88 8.93 17.73
C ALA A 3 -4.81 10.15 17.83
N ARG A 4 -4.37 11.32 17.34
CA ARG A 4 -5.20 12.54 17.29
C ARG A 4 -6.43 12.34 16.39
N PHE A 5 -6.25 11.78 15.20
CA PHE A 5 -7.34 11.48 14.27
C PHE A 5 -8.36 10.53 14.93
N SER A 6 -7.91 9.39 15.46
CA SER A 6 -8.78 8.38 16.08
C SER A 6 -9.51 8.90 17.32
N HIS A 7 -8.96 9.90 18.00
CA HIS A 7 -9.63 10.54 19.12
C HIS A 7 -10.70 11.56 18.70
N GLN A 8 -10.51 12.20 17.55
CA GLN A 8 -11.39 13.26 17.04
C GLN A 8 -12.46 12.75 16.07
N GLN A 9 -12.22 11.61 15.43
CA GLN A 9 -13.08 11.06 14.38
C GLN A 9 -13.67 9.73 14.81
N PRO A 10 -14.97 9.50 14.64
CA PRO A 10 -15.58 8.20 14.87
C PRO A 10 -14.98 7.18 13.89
N PRO A 11 -14.55 5.99 14.35
CA PRO A 11 -13.81 5.06 13.50
C PRO A 11 -14.65 4.42 12.38
N GLN A 12 -15.92 4.13 12.66
CA GLN A 12 -16.77 3.35 11.76
C GLN A 12 -17.03 4.04 10.42
N PRO A 13 -17.43 5.33 10.33
CA PRO A 13 -17.65 5.99 9.05
C PRO A 13 -16.40 6.05 8.18
N TRP A 14 -15.23 6.22 8.79
CA TRP A 14 -13.96 6.24 8.06
C TRP A 14 -13.54 4.87 7.58
N LEU A 15 -13.82 3.82 8.36
CA LEU A 15 -13.59 2.45 7.94
C LEU A 15 -14.50 2.06 6.75
N GLU A 16 -15.76 2.48 6.77
CA GLU A 16 -16.69 2.26 5.67
C GLU A 16 -16.32 3.05 4.40
N LEU A 17 -15.84 4.29 4.56
CA LEU A 17 -15.45 5.13 3.45
C LEU A 17 -14.15 4.66 2.78
N LEU A 18 -13.15 4.30 3.57
CA LEU A 18 -11.78 4.08 3.09
C LEU A 18 -11.32 2.61 3.18
N ASN A 19 -12.16 1.72 3.73
CA ASN A 19 -11.92 0.28 3.94
C ASN A 19 -10.67 -0.08 4.75
N ASN A 20 -10.06 0.89 5.43
CA ASN A 20 -8.83 0.69 6.17
C ASN A 20 -8.91 1.34 7.55
N PRO A 21 -8.36 0.72 8.60
CA PRO A 21 -8.14 1.42 9.87
C PRO A 21 -7.05 2.48 9.72
N PRO A 22 -7.08 3.55 10.53
CA PRO A 22 -6.04 4.57 10.53
C PRO A 22 -4.72 4.01 11.05
N THR A 23 -3.65 4.09 10.25
CA THR A 23 -2.30 3.71 10.66
C THR A 23 -1.26 4.72 10.17
N ALA A 24 -0.10 4.78 10.84
CA ALA A 24 1.00 5.66 10.46
C ALA A 24 1.66 5.26 9.13
N ALA A 25 1.36 4.06 8.63
CA ALA A 25 1.85 3.58 7.36
C ALA A 25 1.25 4.35 6.17
N TRP A 26 -0.01 4.77 6.29
CA TRP A 26 -0.73 5.41 5.19
C TRP A 26 -0.20 6.81 4.85
N PRO A 27 -0.04 7.14 3.57
CA PRO A 27 0.40 8.45 3.09
C PRO A 27 -0.37 9.64 3.67
N ALA A 28 -1.69 9.55 3.83
CA ALA A 28 -2.50 10.63 4.40
C ALA A 28 -1.97 11.13 5.76
N PHE A 29 -1.56 10.21 6.65
CA PHE A 29 -1.04 10.58 7.97
C PHE A 29 0.39 11.14 7.91
N LYS A 30 1.21 10.66 6.97
CA LYS A 30 2.55 11.22 6.71
C LYS A 30 2.44 12.63 6.14
N LEU A 31 1.49 12.85 5.24
CA LEU A 31 1.20 14.17 4.66
C LEU A 31 0.64 15.14 5.69
N ALA A 32 -0.26 14.68 6.58
CA ALA A 32 -0.74 15.50 7.69
C ALA A 32 0.40 15.90 8.65
N TRP A 33 1.34 15.00 8.90
CA TRP A 33 2.54 15.31 9.67
C TRP A 33 3.42 16.35 8.97
N LEU A 34 3.66 16.18 7.66
CA LEU A 34 4.44 17.11 6.85
C LEU A 34 3.82 18.52 6.85
N ARG A 35 2.50 18.61 6.71
CA ARG A 35 1.77 19.90 6.77
C ARG A 35 1.98 20.63 8.08
N GLU A 36 1.98 19.91 9.19
CA GLU A 36 2.13 20.49 10.51
C GLU A 36 3.58 20.91 10.82
N HIS A 37 4.55 20.09 10.45
CA HIS A 37 5.95 20.29 10.85
C HIS A 37 6.80 21.01 9.80
N HIS A 38 6.36 20.99 8.53
CA HIS A 38 7.09 21.57 7.40
C HIS A 38 6.15 22.36 6.48
N PRO A 39 5.44 23.41 6.97
CA PRO A 39 4.41 24.12 6.19
C PRO A 39 4.95 24.75 4.89
N SER A 40 6.17 25.26 4.89
CA SER A 40 6.79 25.80 3.67
C SER A 40 7.08 24.77 2.59
N GLN A 41 7.35 23.52 2.97
CA GLN A 41 7.47 22.41 2.03
C GLN A 41 6.09 21.96 1.55
N TRP A 42 5.12 21.90 2.47
CA TRP A 42 3.73 21.56 2.17
C TRP A 42 3.14 22.44 1.08
N GLU A 43 3.30 23.75 1.17
CA GLU A 43 2.80 24.72 0.17
C GLU A 43 3.38 24.52 -1.24
N ARG A 44 4.55 23.91 -1.33
CA ARG A 44 5.25 23.65 -2.59
C ARG A 44 4.91 22.29 -3.21
N ILE A 45 4.13 21.44 -2.54
CA ILE A 45 3.75 20.13 -3.08
C ILE A 45 2.85 20.32 -4.28
N ALA A 46 3.35 19.96 -5.45
CA ALA A 46 2.61 19.94 -6.70
C ALA A 46 1.88 18.60 -6.93
N THR A 47 2.49 17.50 -6.51
CA THR A 47 1.93 16.15 -6.69
C THR A 47 2.47 15.19 -5.63
N VAL A 48 1.62 14.28 -5.17
CA VAL A 48 1.97 13.17 -4.28
C VAL A 48 1.97 11.88 -5.10
N LEU A 49 3.10 11.19 -5.12
CA LEU A 49 3.28 9.93 -5.85
C LEU A 49 3.85 8.88 -4.92
N MET A 50 3.41 7.63 -5.06
CA MET A 50 4.08 6.48 -4.45
C MET A 50 5.40 6.20 -5.19
N PRO A 51 6.34 5.48 -4.57
CA PRO A 51 7.65 5.21 -5.20
C PRO A 51 7.55 4.62 -6.61
N LYS A 52 6.67 3.64 -6.81
CA LYS A 52 6.37 3.05 -8.12
C LYS A 52 5.88 4.11 -9.12
N ASP A 53 4.93 4.93 -8.71
CA ASP A 53 4.34 5.97 -9.55
C ASP A 53 5.35 7.04 -9.93
N TYR A 54 6.27 7.37 -9.01
CA TYR A 54 7.37 8.27 -9.32
C TYR A 54 8.31 7.70 -10.38
N VAL A 55 8.62 6.40 -10.32
CA VAL A 55 9.42 5.74 -11.37
C VAL A 55 8.69 5.81 -12.71
N ASN A 56 7.41 5.48 -12.76
CA ASN A 56 6.59 5.59 -13.96
C ASN A 56 6.57 7.02 -14.51
N PHE A 57 6.37 8.02 -13.63
CA PHE A 57 6.44 9.43 -14.00
C PHE A 57 7.80 9.80 -14.64
N ARG A 58 8.90 9.30 -14.08
CA ARG A 58 10.24 9.55 -14.65
C ARG A 58 10.44 8.86 -16.01
N LEU A 59 9.76 7.73 -16.26
CA LEU A 59 9.83 7.00 -17.52
C LEU A 59 8.99 7.65 -18.62
N CYS A 60 7.75 8.03 -18.32
CA CYS A 60 6.79 8.45 -19.34
C CYS A 60 6.26 9.90 -19.19
N GLY A 61 6.55 10.58 -18.08
CA GLY A 61 6.09 11.95 -17.81
C GLY A 61 4.63 12.05 -17.35
N VAL A 62 3.93 10.94 -17.17
CA VAL A 62 2.52 10.89 -16.78
C VAL A 62 2.38 10.70 -15.27
N ARG A 63 1.54 11.51 -14.62
CA ARG A 63 1.20 11.39 -13.19
C ARG A 63 0.01 10.45 -13.04
N ALA A 64 0.29 9.19 -12.78
CA ALA A 64 -0.69 8.13 -12.64
C ALA A 64 -0.38 7.25 -11.44
N THR A 65 -1.41 6.64 -10.88
CA THR A 65 -1.34 5.55 -9.90
C THR A 65 -2.33 4.47 -10.30
N ASP A 66 -2.36 3.36 -9.57
CA ASP A 66 -3.36 2.31 -9.79
C ASP A 66 -4.25 2.11 -8.55
N TYR A 67 -5.31 1.33 -8.69
CA TYR A 67 -6.26 1.09 -7.60
C TYR A 67 -5.61 0.45 -6.39
N SER A 68 -4.60 -0.41 -6.56
CA SER A 68 -3.94 -1.07 -5.43
C SER A 68 -3.17 -0.06 -4.58
N GLU A 69 -2.34 0.77 -5.20
CA GLU A 69 -1.65 1.86 -4.48
C GLU A 69 -2.65 2.87 -3.90
N ALA A 70 -3.66 3.30 -4.70
CA ALA A 70 -4.65 4.28 -4.25
C ALA A 70 -5.40 3.81 -2.99
N SER A 71 -5.72 2.51 -2.87
CA SER A 71 -6.36 1.94 -1.68
C SER A 71 -5.51 2.06 -0.42
N CYS A 72 -4.18 2.18 -0.57
CA CYS A 72 -3.23 2.34 0.52
C CYS A 72 -2.94 3.81 0.90
N TYR A 73 -3.52 4.79 0.21
CA TYR A 73 -3.31 6.21 0.56
C TYR A 73 -4.09 6.66 1.80
N TYR A 74 -5.16 5.96 2.19
CA TYR A 74 -6.18 6.42 3.14
C TYR A 74 -6.92 7.66 2.64
N LEU A 75 -7.12 7.75 1.33
CA LEU A 75 -7.75 8.89 0.62
C LEU A 75 -8.73 8.46 -0.46
N MET A 76 -8.75 7.18 -0.85
CA MET A 76 -9.65 6.66 -1.90
C MET A 76 -10.96 6.19 -1.28
N ASP A 77 -12.08 6.68 -1.79
CA ASP A 77 -13.42 6.16 -1.49
C ASP A 77 -13.54 4.75 -2.09
N SER A 78 -13.82 3.80 -1.24
CA SER A 78 -13.83 2.38 -1.60
C SER A 78 -15.05 1.95 -2.43
N ALA A 79 -16.12 2.71 -2.37
CA ALA A 79 -17.34 2.42 -3.15
C ALA A 79 -17.23 2.97 -4.57
N THR A 80 -16.63 4.15 -4.72
CA THR A 80 -16.49 4.80 -6.02
C THR A 80 -15.15 4.55 -6.70
N LEU A 81 -14.14 4.07 -5.95
CA LEU A 81 -12.74 3.89 -6.37
C LEU A 81 -12.12 5.20 -6.90
N GLN A 82 -12.55 6.32 -6.35
CA GLN A 82 -12.03 7.65 -6.68
C GLN A 82 -11.47 8.31 -5.41
N TRP A 83 -10.67 9.36 -5.58
CA TRP A 83 -10.22 10.16 -4.44
C TRP A 83 -11.42 10.75 -3.70
N SER A 84 -11.53 10.48 -2.40
CA SER A 84 -12.65 10.93 -1.56
C SER A 84 -12.54 12.42 -1.28
N PRO A 85 -13.53 13.27 -1.71
CA PRO A 85 -13.52 14.68 -1.36
C PRO A 85 -13.56 14.93 0.15
N GLU A 86 -14.17 14.03 0.93
CA GLU A 86 -14.23 14.11 2.38
C GLU A 86 -12.84 13.86 3.00
N ALA A 87 -12.17 12.79 2.58
CA ALA A 87 -10.82 12.49 3.04
C ALA A 87 -9.83 13.59 2.64
N LEU A 88 -9.93 14.09 1.41
CA LEU A 88 -9.07 15.20 0.95
C LEU A 88 -9.24 16.45 1.85
N ARG A 89 -10.48 16.84 2.16
CA ARG A 89 -10.74 17.96 3.08
C ARG A 89 -10.17 17.71 4.46
N GLN A 90 -10.37 16.51 5.02
CA GLN A 90 -9.87 16.12 6.33
C GLN A 90 -8.35 16.26 6.44
N PHE A 91 -7.63 15.82 5.43
CA PHE A 91 -6.17 15.86 5.40
C PHE A 91 -5.60 17.15 4.79
N GLY A 92 -6.45 18.04 4.27
CA GLY A 92 -6.06 19.34 3.70
C GLY A 92 -5.36 19.23 2.35
N LEU A 93 -5.73 18.23 1.56
CA LEU A 93 -5.23 18.01 0.20
C LEU A 93 -6.21 18.55 -0.83
N ARG A 94 -5.67 18.98 -1.97
CA ARG A 94 -6.44 19.28 -3.17
C ARG A 94 -6.40 18.09 -4.13
N ALA A 95 -7.47 17.90 -4.89
CA ALA A 95 -7.56 16.80 -5.86
C ALA A 95 -6.46 16.87 -6.94
N ASP A 96 -6.03 18.06 -7.34
CA ASP A 96 -4.98 18.28 -8.32
C ASP A 96 -3.56 17.89 -7.85
N GLN A 97 -3.39 17.67 -6.55
CA GLN A 97 -2.15 17.15 -5.97
C GLN A 97 -2.04 15.62 -6.03
N LEU A 98 -3.11 14.92 -6.38
CA LEU A 98 -3.11 13.46 -6.51
C LEU A 98 -3.10 13.01 -7.97
N PRO A 99 -2.46 11.87 -8.29
CA PRO A 99 -2.43 11.33 -9.64
C PRO A 99 -3.79 10.78 -10.04
N ALA A 100 -4.03 10.64 -11.35
CA ALA A 100 -5.18 9.89 -11.84
C ALA A 100 -5.05 8.40 -11.47
N ILE A 101 -6.17 7.78 -11.14
CA ILE A 101 -6.20 6.34 -10.78
C ILE A 101 -6.55 5.54 -12.03
N HIS A 102 -5.78 4.50 -12.31
CA HIS A 102 -5.87 3.65 -13.49
C HIS A 102 -6.02 2.18 -13.12
N ILE A 103 -6.39 1.35 -14.08
CA ILE A 103 -6.28 -0.10 -13.95
C ILE A 103 -4.79 -0.48 -14.04
N SER A 104 -4.33 -1.41 -13.21
CA SER A 104 -2.90 -1.77 -13.11
C SER A 104 -2.26 -2.16 -14.45
N SER A 105 -3.02 -2.79 -15.37
CA SER A 105 -2.56 -3.19 -16.70
C SER A 105 -2.71 -2.11 -17.78
N GLU A 106 -3.28 -0.95 -17.44
CA GLU A 106 -3.49 0.15 -18.40
C GLU A 106 -2.17 0.79 -18.81
N VAL A 107 -1.99 1.01 -20.11
CA VAL A 107 -0.85 1.77 -20.63
C VAL A 107 -1.07 3.24 -20.36
N ILE A 108 -0.32 3.80 -19.43
CA ILE A 108 -0.41 5.20 -19.01
C ILE A 108 0.46 6.15 -19.85
N GLY A 109 1.39 5.60 -20.60
CA GLY A 109 2.31 6.38 -21.44
C GLY A 109 3.37 5.49 -22.08
N HIS A 110 4.41 6.13 -22.62
CA HIS A 110 5.52 5.46 -23.30
C HIS A 110 6.84 6.04 -22.84
N ILE A 111 7.90 5.24 -22.86
CA ILE A 111 9.25 5.68 -22.50
C ILE A 111 9.65 6.88 -23.39
N THR A 112 9.93 7.99 -22.73
CA THR A 112 10.35 9.22 -23.42
C THR A 112 11.79 9.10 -23.92
N PRO A 113 12.20 9.87 -24.96
CA PRO A 113 13.61 9.91 -25.38
C PRO A 113 14.57 10.29 -24.27
N ALA A 114 14.17 11.17 -23.37
CA ALA A 114 14.98 11.57 -22.20
C ALA A 114 15.18 10.41 -21.22
N ALA A 115 14.12 9.67 -20.92
CA ALA A 115 14.21 8.46 -20.09
C ALA A 115 15.05 7.36 -20.76
N ALA A 116 14.87 7.16 -22.06
CA ALA A 116 15.63 6.20 -22.86
C ALA A 116 17.15 6.46 -22.77
N SER A 117 17.56 7.71 -22.88
CA SER A 117 18.99 8.11 -22.84
C SER A 117 19.65 7.81 -21.47
N VAL A 118 18.88 7.81 -20.37
CA VAL A 118 19.40 7.57 -19.02
C VAL A 118 19.34 6.09 -18.65
N THR A 119 18.32 5.37 -19.11
CA THR A 119 18.05 3.98 -18.69
C THR A 119 18.59 2.93 -19.68
N GLY A 120 18.86 3.31 -20.92
CA GLY A 120 19.19 2.38 -22.00
C GLY A 120 17.97 1.62 -22.56
N LEU A 121 16.76 1.87 -22.07
CA LEU A 121 15.55 1.28 -22.59
C LEU A 121 15.17 1.92 -23.95
N PRO A 122 14.60 1.18 -24.90
CA PRO A 122 14.16 1.76 -26.16
C PRO A 122 13.09 2.84 -25.95
N PRO A 123 13.13 3.98 -26.65
CA PRO A 123 12.05 4.96 -26.60
C PRO A 123 10.77 4.38 -27.20
N GLY A 124 9.61 4.81 -26.71
CA GLY A 124 8.31 4.34 -27.22
C GLY A 124 7.83 3.02 -26.65
N VAL A 125 8.58 2.35 -25.78
CA VAL A 125 8.09 1.16 -25.07
C VAL A 125 6.92 1.56 -24.15
N PRO A 126 5.79 0.83 -24.15
CA PRO A 126 4.65 1.15 -23.28
C PRO A 126 5.02 1.03 -21.80
N VAL A 127 4.51 1.97 -21.01
CA VAL A 127 4.60 1.97 -19.55
C VAL A 127 3.19 1.75 -19.01
N VAL A 128 2.99 0.68 -18.25
CA VAL A 128 1.72 0.38 -17.58
C VAL A 128 1.67 1.04 -16.20
N ALA A 129 0.47 1.25 -15.66
CA ALA A 129 0.31 1.79 -14.32
C ALA A 129 1.04 0.92 -13.27
N GLY A 130 1.01 -0.38 -13.44
CA GLY A 130 1.59 -1.33 -12.50
C GLY A 130 0.70 -1.52 -11.27
N THR A 131 1.19 -2.23 -10.27
CA THR A 131 0.43 -2.52 -9.04
C THR A 131 1.34 -2.43 -7.82
N ALA A 132 0.76 -2.30 -6.62
CA ALA A 132 1.50 -2.36 -5.36
C ALA A 132 2.25 -3.70 -5.23
N ASP A 133 3.40 -3.70 -4.56
CA ASP A 133 4.29 -4.85 -4.41
C ASP A 133 3.59 -6.07 -3.81
N MET A 134 2.75 -5.88 -2.80
CA MET A 134 1.94 -6.94 -2.22
C MET A 134 0.95 -7.52 -3.23
N ALA A 135 0.25 -6.69 -4.01
CA ALA A 135 -0.69 -7.17 -5.03
C ALA A 135 0.05 -7.93 -6.14
N ALA A 136 1.25 -7.46 -6.54
CA ALA A 136 2.12 -8.16 -7.49
C ALA A 136 2.58 -9.52 -6.95
N THR A 137 2.94 -9.57 -5.67
CA THR A 137 3.36 -10.81 -4.99
C THR A 137 2.23 -11.84 -4.94
N LEU A 138 1.02 -11.41 -4.57
CA LEU A 138 -0.16 -12.28 -4.56
C LEU A 138 -0.48 -12.82 -5.96
N LEU A 139 -0.45 -11.96 -6.97
CA LEU A 139 -0.68 -12.35 -8.35
C LEU A 139 0.39 -13.35 -8.83
N GLY A 140 1.67 -13.07 -8.58
CA GLY A 140 2.79 -13.92 -8.96
C GLY A 140 2.80 -15.28 -8.25
N SER A 141 2.20 -15.36 -7.05
CA SER A 141 2.03 -16.60 -6.27
C SER A 141 0.74 -17.35 -6.62
N GLY A 142 -0.08 -16.86 -7.55
CA GLY A 142 -1.36 -17.47 -7.89
C GLY A 142 -2.48 -17.20 -6.87
N VAL A 143 -2.28 -16.28 -5.92
CA VAL A 143 -3.21 -15.94 -4.84
C VAL A 143 -4.02 -14.71 -5.25
N TYR A 144 -5.00 -14.90 -6.12
CA TYR A 144 -5.82 -13.79 -6.64
C TYR A 144 -7.32 -14.10 -6.73
N GLN A 145 -7.74 -15.31 -6.34
CA GLN A 145 -9.16 -15.70 -6.33
C GLN A 145 -9.74 -15.59 -4.92
N ALA A 146 -10.99 -15.14 -4.82
CA ALA A 146 -11.70 -15.08 -3.55
C ALA A 146 -11.73 -16.44 -2.87
N GLY A 147 -11.54 -16.46 -1.56
CA GLY A 147 -11.47 -17.67 -0.73
C GLY A 147 -10.05 -18.25 -0.58
N ILE A 148 -9.05 -17.74 -1.31
CA ILE A 148 -7.66 -18.16 -1.14
C ILE A 148 -6.97 -17.26 -0.10
N ALA A 149 -6.14 -17.88 0.75
CA ALA A 149 -5.31 -17.17 1.72
C ALA A 149 -3.82 -17.35 1.40
N SER A 150 -3.01 -16.40 1.83
CA SER A 150 -1.55 -16.42 1.77
C SER A 150 -0.96 -16.16 3.14
N ASP A 151 0.03 -16.95 3.52
CA ASP A 151 0.95 -16.66 4.61
C ASP A 151 2.32 -16.32 3.98
N SER A 152 2.75 -15.08 4.20
CA SER A 152 4.08 -14.61 3.76
C SER A 152 4.90 -14.29 5.00
N THR A 153 5.65 -15.28 5.47
CA THR A 153 6.48 -15.18 6.66
C THR A 153 7.95 -14.96 6.31
N GLY A 154 8.47 -13.82 6.76
CA GLY A 154 9.87 -13.47 6.78
C GLY A 154 10.28 -13.03 8.19
N THR A 155 10.91 -11.88 8.35
CA THR A 155 11.13 -11.20 9.66
C THR A 155 9.81 -10.94 10.36
N SER A 156 8.83 -10.39 9.62
CA SER A 156 7.42 -10.27 9.98
C SER A 156 6.58 -11.35 9.28
N THR A 157 5.32 -11.50 9.70
CA THR A 157 4.34 -12.35 9.03
C THR A 157 3.20 -11.50 8.50
N LEU A 158 2.89 -11.67 7.23
CA LEU A 158 1.74 -11.07 6.56
C LEU A 158 0.75 -12.17 6.20
N LEU A 159 -0.40 -12.18 6.88
CA LEU A 159 -1.52 -13.05 6.55
C LEU A 159 -2.50 -12.29 5.68
N THR A 160 -2.83 -12.84 4.52
CA THR A 160 -3.75 -12.22 3.57
C THR A 160 -4.85 -13.20 3.18
N VAL A 161 -6.09 -12.70 3.09
CA VAL A 161 -7.23 -13.43 2.54
C VAL A 161 -7.78 -12.64 1.36
N VAL A 162 -7.95 -13.31 0.22
CA VAL A 162 -8.58 -12.69 -0.95
C VAL A 162 -10.09 -12.82 -0.83
N SER A 163 -10.82 -11.74 -1.05
CA SER A 163 -12.28 -11.65 -0.96
C SER A 163 -12.87 -10.79 -2.09
N GLU A 164 -14.15 -10.96 -2.38
CA GLU A 164 -14.86 -10.13 -3.38
C GLU A 164 -15.08 -8.70 -2.86
N HIS A 165 -15.19 -8.54 -1.56
CA HIS A 165 -15.42 -7.26 -0.88
C HIS A 165 -14.39 -7.05 0.21
N PRO A 166 -14.10 -5.79 0.59
CA PRO A 166 -13.17 -5.49 1.68
C PRO A 166 -13.68 -6.04 3.02
N LEU A 167 -12.76 -6.47 3.86
CA LEU A 167 -13.05 -6.97 5.21
C LEU A 167 -13.04 -5.80 6.19
N LEU A 168 -14.23 -5.28 6.54
CA LEU A 168 -14.38 -4.12 7.41
C LEU A 168 -14.16 -4.49 8.88
N SER A 169 -12.92 -4.41 9.32
CA SER A 169 -12.52 -4.69 10.70
C SER A 169 -11.38 -3.76 11.12
N ALA A 170 -11.39 -3.32 12.37
CA ALA A 170 -10.33 -2.46 12.92
C ALA A 170 -8.93 -3.12 12.95
N GLY A 171 -8.86 -4.46 12.85
CA GLY A 171 -7.61 -5.23 12.82
C GLY A 171 -7.19 -5.69 11.43
N VAL A 172 -7.93 -5.36 10.38
CA VAL A 172 -7.67 -5.80 9.01
C VAL A 172 -7.45 -4.61 8.11
N ASN A 173 -6.34 -4.58 7.40
CA ASN A 173 -6.09 -3.67 6.30
C ASN A 173 -6.57 -4.28 4.99
N ASN A 174 -7.00 -3.47 4.06
CA ASN A 174 -7.47 -3.91 2.76
C ASN A 174 -6.68 -3.26 1.64
N LEU A 175 -6.36 -4.07 0.64
CA LEU A 175 -5.69 -3.67 -0.58
C LEU A 175 -6.56 -4.06 -1.76
N HIS A 176 -6.82 -3.16 -2.69
CA HIS A 176 -7.48 -3.48 -3.95
C HIS A 176 -6.50 -4.25 -4.85
N LEU A 177 -6.93 -5.37 -5.43
CA LEU A 177 -6.10 -6.21 -6.27
C LEU A 177 -6.29 -5.91 -7.77
N ALA A 178 -5.33 -6.31 -8.60
CA ALA A 178 -5.33 -6.03 -10.04
C ALA A 178 -6.54 -6.65 -10.80
N ASN A 179 -7.18 -7.66 -10.23
CA ASN A 179 -8.38 -8.33 -10.76
C ASN A 179 -9.70 -7.86 -10.16
N SER A 180 -9.70 -6.69 -9.52
CA SER A 180 -10.86 -6.09 -8.83
C SER A 180 -11.33 -6.83 -7.57
N ALA A 181 -10.61 -7.83 -7.09
CA ALA A 181 -10.80 -8.41 -5.76
C ALA A 181 -10.13 -7.54 -4.68
N TRP A 182 -10.32 -7.93 -3.42
CA TRP A 182 -9.69 -7.30 -2.27
C TRP A 182 -8.79 -8.30 -1.53
N GLY A 183 -7.62 -7.85 -1.13
CA GLY A 183 -6.76 -8.57 -0.21
C GLY A 183 -6.90 -7.99 1.20
N GLY A 184 -7.68 -8.65 2.05
CA GLY A 184 -7.73 -8.31 3.47
C GLY A 184 -6.50 -8.88 4.19
N PHE A 185 -5.72 -8.05 4.86
CA PHE A 185 -4.47 -8.51 5.47
C PHE A 185 -4.23 -7.99 6.87
N THR A 186 -3.48 -8.76 7.63
CA THR A 186 -2.95 -8.37 8.95
C THR A 186 -1.44 -8.63 9.00
N LEU A 187 -0.74 -7.79 9.75
CA LEU A 187 0.71 -7.84 9.91
C LEU A 187 1.06 -8.21 11.35
N LEU A 188 1.92 -9.20 11.51
CA LEU A 188 2.63 -9.50 12.75
C LEU A 188 4.07 -9.01 12.60
N ASP A 189 4.47 -8.01 13.37
CA ASP A 189 5.78 -7.36 13.27
C ASP A 189 6.96 -8.29 13.56
N ALA A 190 6.73 -9.36 14.32
CA ALA A 190 7.76 -10.28 14.78
C ALA A 190 7.45 -11.75 14.41
N GLY A 191 7.17 -12.07 13.16
CA GLY A 191 6.95 -13.44 12.69
C GLY A 191 8.20 -14.32 12.85
N GLY A 192 9.06 -14.38 11.85
CA GLY A 192 10.32 -15.12 11.91
C GLY A 192 11.32 -14.57 12.94
N ASP A 193 11.23 -13.28 13.30
CA ASP A 193 12.02 -12.71 14.39
C ASP A 193 11.64 -13.27 15.76
N ALA A 194 10.36 -13.59 16.00
CA ALA A 194 9.94 -14.24 17.23
C ALA A 194 10.61 -15.61 17.38
N MET A 195 10.74 -16.37 16.29
CA MET A 195 11.43 -17.66 16.29
C MET A 195 12.94 -17.48 16.55
N ARG A 196 13.57 -16.46 15.95
CA ARG A 196 14.99 -16.13 16.23
C ARG A 196 15.21 -15.72 17.68
N TRP A 197 14.32 -14.89 18.19
CA TRP A 197 14.34 -14.48 19.60
C TRP A 197 14.17 -15.68 20.54
N ALA A 198 13.17 -16.54 20.30
CA ALA A 198 12.93 -17.72 21.11
C ALA A 198 14.15 -18.65 21.13
N ARG A 199 14.77 -18.89 19.97
CA ARG A 199 16.01 -19.67 19.86
C ARG A 199 17.13 -19.07 20.71
N SER A 200 17.32 -17.76 20.65
CA SER A 200 18.37 -17.06 21.38
C SER A 200 18.10 -17.02 22.89
N ALA A 201 16.84 -16.72 23.28
CA ALA A 201 16.46 -16.53 24.68
C ALA A 201 16.34 -17.82 25.46
N LEU A 202 15.80 -18.88 24.83
CA LEU A 202 15.49 -20.14 25.51
C LEU A 202 16.64 -21.14 25.46
N ASN A 203 17.41 -21.17 24.37
CA ASN A 203 18.42 -22.20 24.13
C ASN A 203 19.83 -21.64 23.86
N ALA A 204 20.06 -20.34 24.08
CA ALA A 204 21.35 -19.68 23.83
C ALA A 204 21.94 -19.99 22.43
N GLY A 205 21.07 -20.23 21.43
CA GLY A 205 21.48 -20.56 20.06
C GLY A 205 22.05 -21.98 19.84
N GLN A 206 21.97 -22.86 20.84
CA GLN A 206 22.54 -24.21 20.72
C GLN A 206 21.70 -25.15 19.83
N LEU A 207 20.38 -24.93 19.76
CA LEU A 207 19.49 -25.71 18.90
C LEU A 207 19.33 -25.06 17.52
N SER A 208 19.25 -25.88 16.47
CA SER A 208 18.80 -25.40 15.17
C SER A 208 17.29 -25.09 15.20
N HIS A 209 16.79 -24.32 14.22
CA HIS A 209 15.35 -24.07 14.09
C HIS A 209 14.56 -25.37 13.90
N GLN A 210 15.10 -26.33 13.13
CA GLN A 210 14.46 -27.63 12.92
C GLN A 210 14.33 -28.41 14.24
N GLN A 211 15.40 -28.46 15.04
CA GLN A 211 15.34 -29.12 16.36
C GLN A 211 14.31 -28.46 17.29
N MET A 212 14.13 -27.15 17.24
CA MET A 212 13.10 -26.47 18.02
C MET A 212 11.69 -26.83 17.54
N LEU A 213 11.48 -26.95 16.22
CA LEU A 213 10.19 -27.37 15.65
C LEU A 213 9.86 -28.81 15.99
N ASP A 214 10.87 -29.71 16.01
CA ASP A 214 10.71 -31.11 16.34
C ASP A 214 10.36 -31.35 17.84
N MET A 215 10.56 -30.31 18.68
CA MET A 215 10.26 -30.32 20.11
C MET A 215 8.88 -29.75 20.46
N ALA A 216 8.21 -29.08 19.53
CA ALA A 216 6.93 -28.40 19.70
C ALA A 216 5.76 -29.35 19.40
#